data_e3ee38deb00ba8e973e77d1d806744a5
#
_entry.id   e3ee38deb00ba8e973e77d1d806744a5
#
_cell.length_a   1.000
_cell.length_b   1.000
_cell.length_c   1.000
_cell.angle_alpha   90.00
_cell.angle_beta   90.00
_cell.angle_gamma   90.00
#
_symmetry.space_group_name_H-M   'P 1'
#
loop_
_entity.id
_entity.type
_entity.pdbx_description
1 polymer ?
#
loop_
_entity_poly.entity_id
_entity_poly.type
_entity_poly.pdbx_seq_one_letter_code
_entity_poly.pdbx_strand_id
1 'polypeptide(L)'
;MARVVVGKTSDIPQGKMSHATAGGKEILLANVDGSYYAINNICSHAGAELHEGELAGKELTCPWHGAKWDATNGNLIWFPQKLKDLESYKVTVENDTVFIEV
;
A
#
# COMPACT_ATOMS: atom_id res chain seq x y z
N MET A 1 3.37 16.69 11.66
CA MET A 1 3.48 15.72 10.58
C MET A 1 3.20 16.37 9.24
N ALA A 2 3.98 16.04 8.25
CA ALA A 2 3.86 16.66 6.93
C ALA A 2 2.95 15.83 6.03
N ARG A 3 2.15 16.52 5.25
CA ARG A 3 1.32 15.92 4.23
C ARG A 3 2.08 15.97 2.90
N VAL A 4 2.22 14.82 2.22
CA VAL A 4 3.01 14.69 1.01
C VAL A 4 2.15 14.16 -0.12
N VAL A 5 2.29 14.76 -1.32
CA VAL A 5 1.61 14.28 -2.52
C VAL A 5 2.24 12.96 -2.96
N VAL A 6 1.42 11.93 -3.16
CA VAL A 6 1.91 10.61 -3.58
C VAL A 6 1.29 10.12 -4.89
N GLY A 7 0.36 10.86 -5.45
CA GLY A 7 -0.23 10.50 -6.74
C GLY A 7 -1.51 11.24 -7.03
N LYS A 8 -2.11 10.91 -8.17
CA LYS A 8 -3.40 11.43 -8.58
C LYS A 8 -4.40 10.29 -8.66
N THR A 9 -5.67 10.59 -8.38
CA THR A 9 -6.72 9.58 -8.44
C THR A 9 -6.85 8.97 -9.84
N SER A 10 -6.62 9.76 -10.89
CA SER A 10 -6.68 9.28 -12.27
C SER A 10 -5.60 8.26 -12.61
N ASP A 11 -4.49 8.28 -11.88
CA ASP A 11 -3.37 7.34 -12.12
C ASP A 11 -3.57 6.01 -11.39
N ILE A 12 -4.53 5.94 -10.47
CA ILE A 12 -4.75 4.75 -9.63
C ILE A 12 -6.21 4.35 -9.69
N PRO A 13 -6.66 3.72 -10.80
CA PRO A 13 -8.04 3.25 -10.91
C PRO A 13 -8.37 2.19 -9.86
N GLN A 14 -9.66 1.96 -9.66
CA GLN A 14 -10.14 0.95 -8.73
C GLN A 14 -9.50 -0.41 -9.02
N GLY A 15 -8.99 -1.07 -7.98
CA GLY A 15 -8.33 -2.35 -8.07
C GLY A 15 -6.86 -2.29 -8.48
N LYS A 16 -6.30 -1.09 -8.56
CA LYS A 16 -4.89 -0.89 -8.96
C LYS A 16 -4.05 -0.37 -7.81
N MET A 17 -2.74 -0.49 -7.97
CA MET A 17 -1.75 -0.05 -6.99
C MET A 17 -0.74 0.87 -7.66
N SER A 18 -0.11 1.71 -6.85
CA SER A 18 0.97 2.57 -7.28
C SER A 18 2.06 2.61 -6.21
N HIS A 19 3.27 2.97 -6.60
CA HIS A 19 4.41 3.10 -5.71
C HIS A 19 4.84 4.55 -5.63
N ALA A 20 5.17 5.01 -4.44
CA ALA A 20 5.69 6.36 -4.22
C ALA A 20 6.73 6.35 -3.12
N THR A 21 7.61 7.35 -3.12
CA THR A 21 8.57 7.55 -2.03
C THR A 21 8.21 8.84 -1.31
N ALA A 22 8.09 8.80 -0.01
CA ALA A 22 7.73 9.96 0.79
C ALA A 22 8.44 9.91 2.13
N GLY A 23 9.12 11.00 2.49
CA GLY A 23 9.81 11.09 3.77
C GLY A 23 10.86 10.00 3.98
N GLY A 24 11.52 9.56 2.91
CA GLY A 24 12.49 8.46 2.95
C GLY A 24 11.87 7.09 3.07
N LYS A 25 10.55 6.98 2.92
CA LYS A 25 9.83 5.70 3.03
C LYS A 25 9.28 5.28 1.68
N GLU A 26 9.28 3.97 1.46
CA GLU A 26 8.68 3.37 0.26
C GLU A 26 7.22 3.07 0.54
N ILE A 27 6.33 3.69 -0.25
CA ILE A 27 4.88 3.67 0.00
C ILE A 27 4.18 2.94 -1.13
N LEU A 28 3.25 2.06 -0.76
CA LEU A 28 2.30 1.45 -1.69
C LEU A 28 0.96 2.13 -1.52
N LEU A 29 0.41 2.64 -2.62
CA LEU A 29 -0.95 3.17 -2.66
C LEU A 29 -1.86 2.16 -3.33
N ALA A 30 -3.00 1.89 -2.74
CA ALA A 30 -3.99 0.97 -3.30
C ALA A 30 -5.35 1.65 -3.37
N ASN A 31 -6.04 1.44 -4.48
CA ASN A 31 -7.43 1.85 -4.63
C ASN A 31 -8.31 0.61 -4.40
N VAL A 32 -8.92 0.54 -3.22
CA VAL A 32 -9.80 -0.58 -2.83
C VAL A 32 -11.22 -0.06 -2.80
N ASP A 33 -12.04 -0.51 -3.74
CA ASP A 33 -13.45 -0.12 -3.85
C ASP A 33 -13.66 1.40 -3.91
N GLY A 34 -12.75 2.11 -4.55
CA GLY A 34 -12.84 3.56 -4.70
C GLY A 34 -12.24 4.37 -3.56
N SER A 35 -11.74 3.71 -2.53
CA SER A 35 -11.04 4.37 -1.41
C SER A 35 -9.54 4.12 -1.50
N TYR A 36 -8.75 5.11 -1.13
CA TYR A 36 -7.29 5.04 -1.22
C TYR A 36 -6.67 4.72 0.13
N TYR A 37 -5.73 3.78 0.11
CA TYR A 37 -5.01 3.34 1.30
C TYR A 37 -3.52 3.34 1.02
N ALA A 38 -2.72 3.62 2.04
CA ALA A 38 -1.27 3.66 1.93
C ALA A 38 -0.64 2.78 3.01
N ILE A 39 0.23 1.88 2.58
CA ILE A 39 0.98 1.00 3.47
C ILE A 39 2.44 0.97 3.01
N ASN A 40 3.31 0.43 3.84
CA ASN A 40 4.71 0.25 3.49
C ASN A 40 4.81 -0.68 2.27
N ASN A 41 5.58 -0.29 1.26
CA ASN A 41 5.74 -1.07 0.03
C ASN A 41 6.67 -2.27 0.18
N ILE A 42 7.46 -2.34 1.25
CA ILE A 42 8.45 -3.39 1.42
C ILE A 42 7.90 -4.51 2.30
N CYS A 43 7.89 -5.73 1.76
CA CYS A 43 7.46 -6.90 2.51
C CYS A 43 8.41 -7.14 3.68
N SER A 44 7.86 -7.27 4.89
CA SER A 44 8.68 -7.47 6.09
C SER A 44 9.40 -8.83 6.11
N HIS A 45 8.95 -9.79 5.29
CA HIS A 45 9.57 -11.12 5.21
C HIS A 45 10.86 -11.12 4.41
N ALA A 46 10.81 -10.64 3.15
CA ALA A 46 11.91 -10.84 2.21
C ALA A 46 12.38 -9.55 1.52
N GLY A 47 11.82 -8.41 1.88
CA GLY A 47 12.19 -7.15 1.24
C GLY A 47 11.64 -6.97 -0.16
N ALA A 48 10.66 -7.78 -0.57
CA ALA A 48 10.04 -7.64 -1.88
C ALA A 48 9.22 -6.36 -1.97
N GLU A 49 9.17 -5.78 -3.17
CA GLU A 49 8.34 -4.61 -3.41
C GLU A 49 6.90 -5.05 -3.67
N LEU A 50 6.01 -4.75 -2.74
CA LEU A 50 4.64 -5.24 -2.77
C LEU A 50 3.83 -4.70 -3.96
N HIS A 51 4.16 -3.51 -4.48
CA HIS A 51 3.44 -2.97 -5.64
C HIS A 51 3.63 -3.82 -6.90
N GLU A 52 4.62 -4.71 -6.92
CA GLU A 52 4.83 -5.64 -8.02
C GLU A 52 3.99 -6.92 -7.88
N GLY A 53 3.29 -7.07 -6.76
CA GLY A 53 2.41 -8.20 -6.53
C GLY A 53 1.02 -7.99 -7.12
N GLU A 54 0.04 -8.67 -6.55
CA GLU A 54 -1.34 -8.60 -7.03
C GLU A 54 -2.28 -8.11 -5.94
N LEU A 55 -3.26 -7.30 -6.35
CA LEU A 55 -4.31 -6.81 -5.47
C LEU A 55 -5.65 -7.40 -5.91
N ALA A 56 -6.31 -8.10 -4.99
CA ALA A 56 -7.65 -8.65 -5.21
C ALA A 56 -8.56 -8.14 -4.09
N GLY A 57 -9.45 -7.19 -4.40
CA GLY A 57 -10.21 -6.50 -3.37
C GLY A 57 -9.27 -5.75 -2.46
N LYS A 58 -9.22 -6.11 -1.17
CA LYS A 58 -8.26 -5.55 -0.21
C LYS A 58 -7.07 -6.47 0.05
N GLU A 59 -7.05 -7.66 -0.54
CA GLU A 59 -6.00 -8.63 -0.31
C GLU A 59 -4.85 -8.42 -1.27
N LEU A 60 -3.69 -8.14 -0.74
CA LEU A 60 -2.46 -7.91 -1.49
C LEU A 60 -1.55 -9.12 -1.33
N THR A 61 -1.12 -9.70 -2.45
CA THR A 61 -0.23 -10.87 -2.45
C THR A 61 1.19 -10.45 -2.79
N CYS A 62 2.14 -10.78 -1.90
CA CYS A 62 3.56 -10.53 -2.11
C CYS A 62 4.05 -11.33 -3.34
N PRO A 63 4.84 -10.71 -4.24
CA PRO A 63 5.26 -11.39 -5.46
C PRO A 63 6.28 -12.51 -5.24
N TRP A 64 6.97 -12.52 -4.08
CA TRP A 64 8.05 -13.49 -3.87
C TRP A 64 7.60 -14.78 -3.20
N HIS A 65 6.90 -14.71 -2.08
CA HIS A 65 6.56 -15.90 -1.29
C HIS A 65 5.08 -16.07 -1.02
N GLY A 66 4.25 -15.26 -1.65
CA GLY A 66 2.81 -15.39 -1.55
C GLY A 66 2.19 -14.95 -0.23
N ALA A 67 2.93 -14.22 0.61
CA ALA A 67 2.35 -13.65 1.82
C ALA A 67 1.19 -12.73 1.44
N LYS A 68 0.10 -12.79 2.21
CA LYS A 68 -1.10 -12.00 1.93
C LYS A 68 -1.29 -10.95 3.01
N TRP A 69 -1.51 -9.73 2.57
CA TRP A 69 -1.62 -8.55 3.42
C TRP A 69 -2.95 -7.84 3.18
N ASP A 70 -3.47 -7.20 4.22
CA ASP A 70 -4.63 -6.33 4.07
C ASP A 70 -4.12 -4.94 3.63
N ALA A 71 -4.43 -4.56 2.39
CA ALA A 71 -3.96 -3.29 1.83
C ALA A 71 -4.57 -2.07 2.53
N THR A 72 -5.65 -2.25 3.29
CA THR A 72 -6.32 -1.14 3.97
C THR A 72 -5.66 -0.77 5.30
N ASN A 73 -4.89 -1.69 5.89
CA ASN A 73 -4.29 -1.44 7.21
C ASN A 73 -2.88 -2.03 7.39
N GLY A 74 -2.39 -2.80 6.42
CA GLY A 74 -1.06 -3.41 6.51
C GLY A 74 -0.98 -4.68 7.35
N ASN A 75 -2.11 -5.17 7.86
CA ASN A 75 -2.10 -6.38 8.68
C ASN A 75 -1.85 -7.63 7.84
N LEU A 76 -1.10 -8.56 8.42
CA LEU A 76 -0.86 -9.85 7.78
C LEU A 76 -2.14 -10.69 7.77
N ILE A 77 -2.55 -11.15 6.58
CA ILE A 77 -3.71 -12.03 6.44
C ILE A 77 -3.27 -13.49 6.48
N TRP A 78 -2.24 -13.84 5.69
CA TRP A 78 -1.79 -15.22 5.62
C TRP A 78 -0.31 -15.33 5.27
N PHE A 79 0.39 -16.16 6.02
CA PHE A 79 1.72 -16.65 5.69
C PHE A 79 1.99 -17.85 6.61
N PRO A 80 2.81 -18.84 6.19
CA PRO A 80 3.13 -19.99 7.06
C PRO A 80 3.83 -19.64 8.37
N GLN A 81 4.49 -18.47 8.42
CA GLN A 81 5.18 -17.99 9.61
C GLN A 81 4.58 -16.66 10.03
N LYS A 82 4.72 -16.31 11.31
CA LYS A 82 4.26 -15.01 11.79
C LYS A 82 5.19 -13.91 11.29
N LEU A 83 4.63 -12.91 10.63
CA LEU A 83 5.37 -11.75 10.14
C LEU A 83 4.86 -10.50 10.84
N LYS A 84 5.72 -9.49 10.93
CA LYS A 84 5.34 -8.19 11.46
C LYS A 84 4.38 -7.49 10.49
N ASP A 85 3.32 -6.89 11.03
CA ASP A 85 2.40 -6.10 10.23
C ASP A 85 3.13 -4.90 9.60
N LEU A 86 2.66 -4.50 8.42
CA LEU A 86 3.22 -3.36 7.71
C LEU A 86 2.67 -2.06 8.30
N GLU A 87 3.47 -0.99 8.24
CA GLU A 87 2.98 0.33 8.62
C GLU A 87 1.92 0.80 7.64
N SER A 88 0.89 1.47 8.16
CA SER A 88 -0.12 2.14 7.35
C SER A 88 -0.04 3.63 7.60
N TYR A 89 -0.48 4.42 6.62
CA TYR A 89 -0.39 5.87 6.65
C TYR A 89 -1.75 6.47 6.38
N LYS A 90 -2.04 7.61 7.02
CA LYS A 90 -3.30 8.31 6.80
C LYS A 90 -3.32 8.91 5.40
N VAL A 91 -4.40 8.68 4.67
CA VAL A 91 -4.58 9.16 3.30
C VAL A 91 -5.64 10.24 3.28
N THR A 92 -5.38 11.31 2.52
CA THR A 92 -6.34 12.37 2.25
C THR A 92 -6.39 12.59 0.75
N VAL A 93 -7.59 12.78 0.20
CA VAL A 93 -7.79 13.07 -1.22
C VAL A 93 -8.42 14.44 -1.35
N GLU A 94 -7.78 15.34 -2.11
CA GLU A 94 -8.29 16.67 -2.37
C GLU A 94 -8.00 17.03 -3.84
N ASN A 95 -9.01 17.52 -4.55
CA ASN A 95 -8.88 17.95 -5.95
C ASN A 95 -8.17 16.90 -6.83
N ASP A 96 -8.61 15.64 -6.71
CA ASP A 96 -8.06 14.51 -7.45
C ASP A 96 -6.58 14.23 -7.15
N THR A 97 -6.06 14.76 -6.07
CA THR A 97 -4.69 14.52 -5.62
C THR A 97 -4.70 13.71 -4.33
N VAL A 98 -3.84 12.71 -4.26
CA VAL A 98 -3.72 11.83 -3.10
C VAL A 98 -2.54 12.28 -2.25
N PHE A 99 -2.79 12.50 -0.97
CA PHE A 99 -1.77 12.89 0.03
C PHE A 99 -1.68 11.82 1.11
N ILE A 100 -0.50 11.68 1.69
CA ILE A 100 -0.33 10.88 2.91
C ILE A 100 0.37 11.71 3.98
N GLU A 101 0.16 11.34 5.24
CA GLU A 101 0.88 11.93 6.37
C GLU A 101 2.05 11.02 6.75
N VAL A 102 3.23 11.58 6.75
CA VAL A 102 4.47 10.86 7.12
C VAL A 102 5.24 11.60 8.20
#